data_52c4e317d742160d84ff4838dfb43506
#
_entry.id   52c4e317d742160d84ff4838dfb43506
#
_cell.length_a   1.000
_cell.length_b   1.000
_cell.length_c   1.000
_cell.angle_alpha   90.00
_cell.angle_beta   90.00
_cell.angle_gamma   90.00
#
_symmetry.space_group_name_H-M   'P 1'
#
loop_
_entity.id
_entity.type
_entity.pdbx_description
1 polymer ?
#
loop_
_entity_poly.entity_id
_entity_poly.type
_entity_poly.pdbx_seq_one_letter_code
_entity_poly.pdbx_strand_id
1 'polypeptide(L)'
;MNTDTTSADLTTDVVLIGAGIMSATLGILLKELDPNLTITVIERLDVAAAESSDAWNNAGTGHSAFCELNYTPQRPDGSIDISKAIGIAESFEVSKQFWAFLAEQYHVEGIQRFINHIPHMSFVWGAENVDFLRKRHAALVQSPLFQGIEYSEDPEQLREWMPLVMAGRDPAAKVAATRMDLGTDVNFGSLTRGMFYLLQEKPGVTFHFGYEVDKIRRKDDGTWRVRAHNRTTGQKSKLRARFVFIGAGGGTLPLLLASGIPESEGFGGFPVSGQWLKCVNPVVIERHQAKVYGKASVGSPPMSVPHLDTRVINGQRELLFGPYAGFSTKFLKFGSFLDLPGSIKATNLKPMLIAGAKNLPLTRYLINQVRQSPQDRLAALREYLPTARAEDWKLEVAGQRVQVIKKDEKQGGVLEFGTEMVSAADGSIAALLGASPGASTAVSIMISLIQKCFPAQAASPEWQTRFREMIPTFGQSLADNPELVEQTRNHTSAVLELSVNAPLGS
;
A
#
# COMPACT_ATOMS: atom_id res chain seq x y z
N MET A 1 -5.79 -47.33 -17.84
CA MET A 1 -5.55 -47.44 -16.39
C MET A 1 -4.75 -46.24 -15.98
N ASN A 2 -5.41 -45.19 -15.49
CA ASN A 2 -4.76 -44.03 -14.93
C ASN A 2 -4.34 -44.38 -13.49
N THR A 3 -3.08 -44.66 -13.29
CA THR A 3 -2.51 -44.74 -11.94
C THR A 3 -2.44 -43.30 -11.41
N ASP A 4 -3.49 -42.88 -10.73
CA ASP A 4 -3.48 -41.72 -9.83
C ASP A 4 -2.52 -42.08 -8.67
N THR A 5 -1.23 -41.84 -8.87
CA THR A 5 -0.27 -41.85 -7.78
C THR A 5 -0.64 -40.67 -6.88
N THR A 6 -1.40 -40.98 -5.83
CA THR A 6 -1.70 -40.05 -4.74
C THR A 6 -0.37 -39.70 -4.06
N SER A 7 0.32 -38.68 -4.58
CA SER A 7 1.39 -38.06 -3.82
C SER A 7 0.78 -37.54 -2.53
N ALA A 8 1.36 -37.94 -1.39
CA ALA A 8 0.95 -37.46 -0.08
C ALA A 8 0.90 -35.93 -0.09
N ASP A 9 -0.14 -35.32 0.51
CA ASP A 9 -0.23 -33.87 0.65
C ASP A 9 1.02 -33.38 1.41
N LEU A 10 1.76 -32.45 0.86
CA LEU A 10 2.85 -31.77 1.56
C LEU A 10 2.26 -31.04 2.76
N THR A 11 2.83 -31.22 3.95
CA THR A 11 2.31 -30.60 5.19
C THR A 11 3.18 -29.41 5.57
N THR A 12 2.57 -28.31 5.92
CA THR A 12 3.22 -27.09 6.41
C THR A 12 2.33 -26.46 7.49
N ASP A 13 2.91 -25.64 8.37
CA ASP A 13 2.12 -24.93 9.39
C ASP A 13 1.34 -23.77 8.76
N VAL A 14 2.00 -23.04 7.88
CA VAL A 14 1.49 -21.81 7.28
C VAL A 14 1.61 -21.87 5.76
N VAL A 15 0.55 -21.51 5.05
CA VAL A 15 0.59 -21.22 3.61
C VAL A 15 0.35 -19.73 3.40
N LEU A 16 1.26 -19.07 2.70
CA LEU A 16 1.12 -17.68 2.25
C LEU A 16 0.84 -17.69 0.74
N ILE A 17 -0.34 -17.22 0.35
CA ILE A 17 -0.76 -17.17 -1.06
C ILE A 17 -0.54 -15.76 -1.58
N GLY A 18 0.36 -15.63 -2.56
CA GLY A 18 0.85 -14.36 -3.10
C GLY A 18 2.17 -13.94 -2.47
N ALA A 19 3.15 -13.52 -3.29
CA ALA A 19 4.46 -13.05 -2.84
C ALA A 19 4.56 -11.51 -2.86
N GLY A 20 3.56 -10.82 -2.31
CA GLY A 20 3.56 -9.38 -2.10
C GLY A 20 4.07 -8.97 -0.72
N ILE A 21 4.11 -7.65 -0.46
CA ILE A 21 4.61 -7.04 0.79
C ILE A 21 3.94 -7.60 2.05
N MET A 22 2.63 -7.90 2.00
CA MET A 22 1.89 -8.42 3.16
C MET A 22 2.36 -9.82 3.53
N SER A 23 2.50 -10.72 2.55
CA SER A 23 3.01 -12.08 2.79
C SER A 23 4.46 -12.08 3.24
N ALA A 24 5.30 -11.21 2.69
CA ALA A 24 6.69 -11.05 3.11
C ALA A 24 6.78 -10.60 4.57
N THR A 25 6.03 -9.55 4.93
CA THR A 25 5.96 -9.02 6.29
C THR A 25 5.43 -10.07 7.27
N LEU A 26 4.33 -10.74 6.94
CA LEU A 26 3.75 -11.78 7.81
C LEU A 26 4.72 -12.96 7.97
N GLY A 27 5.34 -13.42 6.89
CA GLY A 27 6.28 -14.55 6.93
C GLY A 27 7.47 -14.28 7.82
N ILE A 28 8.10 -13.10 7.71
CA ILE A 28 9.20 -12.71 8.59
C ILE A 28 8.74 -12.57 10.04
N LEU A 29 7.64 -11.85 10.31
CA LEU A 29 7.11 -11.71 11.67
C LEU A 29 6.87 -13.08 12.33
N LEU A 30 6.23 -14.00 11.61
CA LEU A 30 5.98 -15.35 12.14
C LEU A 30 7.27 -16.12 12.42
N LYS A 31 8.27 -16.01 11.55
CA LYS A 31 9.58 -16.68 11.76
C LYS A 31 10.40 -16.04 12.88
N GLU A 32 10.25 -14.74 13.13
CA GLU A 32 10.85 -14.06 14.28
C GLU A 32 10.17 -14.44 15.60
N LEU A 33 8.85 -14.68 15.57
CA LEU A 33 8.05 -15.06 16.73
C LEU A 33 8.19 -16.56 17.08
N ASP A 34 8.24 -17.42 16.05
CA ASP A 34 8.46 -18.86 16.20
C ASP A 34 9.33 -19.40 15.07
N PRO A 35 10.65 -19.56 15.33
CA PRO A 35 11.61 -20.08 14.34
C PRO A 35 11.30 -21.48 13.81
N ASN A 36 10.50 -22.28 14.54
CA ASN A 36 10.19 -23.66 14.17
C ASN A 36 9.02 -23.79 13.18
N LEU A 37 8.24 -22.72 12.98
CA LEU A 37 7.12 -22.74 12.02
C LEU A 37 7.62 -23.07 10.61
N THR A 38 6.92 -24.02 9.97
CA THR A 38 7.13 -24.29 8.54
C THR A 38 6.20 -23.41 7.71
N ILE A 39 6.76 -22.73 6.70
CA ILE A 39 6.02 -21.77 5.86
C ILE A 39 6.21 -22.14 4.39
N THR A 40 5.10 -22.23 3.66
CA THR A 40 5.12 -22.38 2.20
C THR A 40 4.51 -21.15 1.53
N VAL A 41 5.29 -20.49 0.68
CA VAL A 41 4.85 -19.36 -0.13
C VAL A 41 4.49 -19.84 -1.52
N ILE A 42 3.30 -19.47 -2.02
CA ILE A 42 2.83 -19.82 -3.37
C ILE A 42 2.59 -18.53 -4.14
N GLU A 43 3.30 -18.33 -5.24
CA GLU A 43 3.17 -17.18 -6.12
C GLU A 43 2.86 -17.61 -7.55
N ARG A 44 1.85 -16.96 -8.15
CA ARG A 44 1.42 -17.29 -9.53
C ARG A 44 2.39 -16.82 -10.60
N LEU A 45 3.17 -15.78 -10.31
CA LEU A 45 4.18 -15.24 -11.20
C LEU A 45 5.56 -15.86 -10.92
N ASP A 46 6.50 -15.67 -11.80
CA ASP A 46 7.82 -16.28 -11.70
C ASP A 46 8.74 -15.56 -10.71
N VAL A 47 8.33 -14.38 -10.24
CA VAL A 47 9.10 -13.54 -9.32
C VAL A 47 8.21 -12.90 -8.25
N ALA A 48 8.78 -12.62 -7.07
CA ALA A 48 8.11 -11.90 -6.01
C ALA A 48 7.93 -10.43 -6.34
N ALA A 49 6.90 -9.82 -5.76
CA ALA A 49 6.60 -8.39 -5.85
C ALA A 49 6.36 -7.86 -7.27
N ALA A 50 5.83 -8.67 -8.19
CA ALA A 50 5.64 -8.28 -9.58
C ALA A 50 4.27 -7.61 -9.88
N GLU A 51 3.33 -7.61 -8.92
CA GLU A 51 2.03 -6.94 -9.03
C GLU A 51 2.01 -5.63 -8.21
N SER A 52 1.08 -5.45 -7.29
CA SER A 52 0.89 -4.18 -6.55
C SER A 52 2.12 -3.70 -5.78
N SER A 53 3.01 -4.60 -5.34
CA SER A 53 4.26 -4.25 -4.64
C SER A 53 5.37 -3.78 -5.57
N ASP A 54 5.30 -4.02 -6.88
CA ASP A 54 6.30 -3.53 -7.83
C ASP A 54 6.41 -2.01 -7.78
N ALA A 55 7.65 -1.49 -7.90
CA ALA A 55 7.93 -0.07 -7.76
C ALA A 55 7.18 0.82 -8.75
N TRP A 56 6.87 0.32 -9.96
CA TRP A 56 6.12 1.05 -10.99
C TRP A 56 4.59 0.97 -10.81
N ASN A 57 4.11 0.10 -9.93
CA ASN A 57 2.69 -0.13 -9.73
C ASN A 57 2.09 0.65 -8.55
N ASN A 58 2.91 1.44 -7.85
CA ASN A 58 2.51 2.28 -6.72
C ASN A 58 3.32 3.57 -6.66
N ALA A 59 2.88 4.52 -5.83
CA ALA A 59 3.54 5.82 -5.66
C ALA A 59 4.84 5.76 -4.82
N GLY A 60 5.10 4.65 -4.12
CA GLY A 60 6.25 4.52 -3.23
C GLY A 60 6.27 5.50 -2.06
N THR A 61 5.14 6.08 -1.71
CA THR A 61 5.10 7.04 -0.61
C THR A 61 5.17 6.32 0.72
N GLY A 62 6.14 6.67 1.54
CA GLY A 62 6.16 6.31 2.95
C GLY A 62 5.10 7.11 3.68
N HIS A 63 3.87 6.58 3.76
CA HIS A 63 2.70 7.31 4.23
C HIS A 63 2.79 7.66 5.73
N SER A 64 3.42 8.80 6.04
CA SER A 64 3.44 9.42 7.37
C SER A 64 2.34 10.48 7.53
N ALA A 65 1.37 10.55 6.62
CA ALA A 65 0.29 11.54 6.56
C ALA A 65 0.75 13.00 6.38
N PHE A 66 1.99 13.24 5.96
CA PHE A 66 2.53 14.60 5.82
C PHE A 66 1.90 15.35 4.64
N CYS A 67 1.77 14.69 3.47
CA CYS A 67 1.33 15.34 2.24
C CYS A 67 -0.11 15.00 1.82
N GLU A 68 -0.71 13.90 2.28
CA GLU A 68 -2.03 13.43 1.83
C GLU A 68 -3.17 14.18 2.53
N LEU A 69 -3.86 15.03 1.79
CA LEU A 69 -4.91 15.91 2.32
C LEU A 69 -6.20 15.17 2.71
N ASN A 70 -6.46 14.00 2.12
CA ASN A 70 -7.67 13.21 2.41
C ASN A 70 -7.65 12.51 3.77
N TYR A 71 -6.52 12.55 4.48
CA TYR A 71 -6.43 12.02 5.83
C TYR A 71 -6.86 13.03 6.91
N THR A 72 -7.15 14.26 6.50
CA THR A 72 -7.49 15.38 7.38
C THR A 72 -8.75 16.10 6.89
N PRO A 73 -9.92 15.45 6.93
CA PRO A 73 -11.16 16.07 6.46
C PRO A 73 -11.55 17.26 7.32
N GLN A 74 -12.12 18.29 6.68
CA GLN A 74 -12.72 19.41 7.38
C GLN A 74 -14.12 19.04 7.85
N ARG A 75 -14.41 19.29 9.12
CA ARG A 75 -15.73 19.10 9.73
C ARG A 75 -16.68 20.23 9.37
N PRO A 76 -18.00 20.06 9.57
CA PRO A 76 -18.99 21.12 9.29
C PRO A 76 -18.77 22.41 10.10
N ASP A 77 -18.15 22.34 11.26
CA ASP A 77 -17.78 23.49 12.10
C ASP A 77 -16.51 24.21 11.63
N GLY A 78 -15.90 23.74 10.55
CA GLY A 78 -14.67 24.29 9.98
C GLY A 78 -13.38 23.76 10.61
N SER A 79 -13.43 22.98 11.68
CA SER A 79 -12.26 22.33 12.28
C SER A 79 -11.72 21.20 11.39
N ILE A 80 -10.44 20.85 11.57
CA ILE A 80 -9.81 19.74 10.83
C ILE A 80 -9.71 18.51 11.73
N ASP A 81 -10.18 17.37 11.23
CA ASP A 81 -10.01 16.09 11.89
C ASP A 81 -8.66 15.46 11.51
N ILE A 82 -7.76 15.31 12.47
CA ILE A 82 -6.43 14.72 12.26
C ILE A 82 -6.31 13.27 12.76
N SER A 83 -7.37 12.67 13.28
CA SER A 83 -7.34 11.34 13.91
C SER A 83 -6.82 10.26 12.95
N LYS A 84 -7.28 10.27 11.71
CA LYS A 84 -6.82 9.34 10.68
C LYS A 84 -5.35 9.56 10.31
N ALA A 85 -4.92 10.82 10.26
CA ALA A 85 -3.53 11.16 9.97
C ALA A 85 -2.59 10.65 11.06
N ILE A 86 -2.96 10.80 12.33
CA ILE A 86 -2.23 10.26 13.49
C ILE A 86 -2.07 8.75 13.36
N GLY A 87 -3.16 8.00 13.20
CA GLY A 87 -3.10 6.53 13.15
C GLY A 87 -2.25 6.00 11.98
N ILE A 88 -2.27 6.69 10.83
CA ILE A 88 -1.42 6.33 9.68
C ILE A 88 0.04 6.64 9.97
N ALA A 89 0.34 7.79 10.57
CA ALA A 89 1.71 8.16 10.94
C ALA A 89 2.29 7.17 11.95
N GLU A 90 1.58 6.84 13.02
CA GLU A 90 1.99 5.82 13.99
C GLU A 90 2.25 4.46 13.33
N SER A 91 1.35 4.03 12.46
CA SER A 91 1.50 2.74 11.73
C SER A 91 2.73 2.72 10.83
N PHE A 92 3.11 3.85 10.27
CA PHE A 92 4.34 3.95 9.45
C PHE A 92 5.59 3.98 10.33
N GLU A 93 5.56 4.66 11.50
CA GLU A 93 6.67 4.58 12.46
C GLU A 93 6.90 3.15 12.95
N VAL A 94 5.84 2.36 13.18
CA VAL A 94 5.93 0.92 13.46
C VAL A 94 6.62 0.17 12.32
N SER A 95 6.29 0.49 11.07
CA SER A 95 6.93 -0.15 9.91
C SER A 95 8.42 0.19 9.82
N LYS A 96 8.81 1.45 10.05
CA LYS A 96 10.23 1.85 10.06
C LYS A 96 11.02 1.16 11.18
N GLN A 97 10.45 1.02 12.38
CA GLN A 97 11.09 0.28 13.47
C GLN A 97 11.36 -1.17 13.09
N PHE A 98 10.38 -1.85 12.52
CA PHE A 98 10.55 -3.23 12.06
C PHE A 98 11.59 -3.35 10.94
N TRP A 99 11.62 -2.43 9.99
CA TRP A 99 12.63 -2.43 8.93
C TRP A 99 14.04 -2.12 9.46
N ALA A 100 14.16 -1.22 10.45
CA ALA A 100 15.40 -0.95 11.16
C ALA A 100 15.89 -2.19 11.92
N PHE A 101 15.00 -2.86 12.67
CA PHE A 101 15.31 -4.12 13.33
C PHE A 101 15.85 -5.16 12.32
N LEU A 102 15.22 -5.33 11.16
CA LEU A 102 15.71 -6.27 10.14
C LEU A 102 17.09 -5.85 9.61
N ALA A 103 17.31 -4.56 9.40
CA ALA A 103 18.58 -4.04 8.90
C ALA A 103 19.73 -4.33 9.89
N GLU A 104 19.52 -4.09 11.18
CA GLU A 104 20.49 -4.37 12.24
C GLU A 104 20.71 -5.86 12.46
N GLN A 105 19.61 -6.62 12.61
CA GLN A 105 19.65 -8.05 12.94
C GLN A 105 20.30 -8.88 11.83
N TYR A 106 20.12 -8.52 10.57
CA TYR A 106 20.61 -9.26 9.41
C TYR A 106 21.71 -8.54 8.64
N HIS A 107 22.24 -7.43 9.17
CA HIS A 107 23.30 -6.64 8.55
C HIS A 107 23.01 -6.31 7.08
N VAL A 108 21.77 -5.80 6.84
CA VAL A 108 21.32 -5.49 5.47
C VAL A 108 22.10 -4.29 4.93
N GLU A 109 22.82 -4.50 3.85
CA GLU A 109 23.53 -3.44 3.13
C GLU A 109 22.66 -2.81 2.03
N GLY A 110 22.94 -1.56 1.71
CA GLY A 110 22.26 -0.84 0.62
C GLY A 110 20.80 -0.53 0.92
N ILE A 111 20.56 0.02 2.08
CA ILE A 111 19.22 0.46 2.58
C ILE A 111 18.53 1.37 1.56
N GLN A 112 19.28 2.23 0.86
CA GLN A 112 18.76 3.15 -0.16
C GLN A 112 18.16 2.44 -1.38
N ARG A 113 18.37 1.13 -1.54
CA ARG A 113 17.68 0.33 -2.57
C ARG A 113 16.19 0.23 -2.32
N PHE A 114 15.73 0.40 -1.06
CA PHE A 114 14.30 0.30 -0.75
C PHE A 114 13.69 1.50 -0.05
N ILE A 115 14.47 2.34 0.68
CA ILE A 115 13.95 3.54 1.33
C ILE A 115 14.93 4.70 1.17
N ASN A 116 14.39 5.88 0.84
CA ASN A 116 15.18 7.09 0.62
C ASN A 116 14.49 8.28 1.25
N HIS A 117 15.27 9.24 1.76
CA HIS A 117 14.77 10.52 2.20
C HIS A 117 14.29 11.34 1.00
N ILE A 118 13.02 11.70 0.99
CA ILE A 118 12.40 12.59 -0.01
C ILE A 118 11.36 13.45 0.72
N PRO A 119 11.50 14.77 0.74
CA PRO A 119 10.54 15.67 1.40
C PRO A 119 9.12 15.46 0.89
N HIS A 120 8.15 15.50 1.82
CA HIS A 120 6.72 15.45 1.49
C HIS A 120 6.10 16.83 1.58
N MET A 121 5.35 17.21 0.56
CA MET A 121 4.70 18.51 0.46
C MET A 121 3.23 18.36 0.10
N SER A 122 2.39 19.22 0.67
CA SER A 122 1.05 19.46 0.13
C SER A 122 1.08 20.80 -0.59
N PHE A 123 0.50 20.88 -1.78
CA PHE A 123 0.41 22.11 -2.54
C PHE A 123 -1.02 22.37 -3.00
N VAL A 124 -1.49 23.58 -2.79
CA VAL A 124 -2.85 24.00 -3.17
C VAL A 124 -2.85 25.39 -3.79
N TRP A 125 -3.90 25.67 -4.57
CA TRP A 125 -4.17 26.99 -5.13
C TRP A 125 -5.64 27.36 -4.96
N GLY A 126 -5.94 28.67 -5.02
CA GLY A 126 -7.23 29.23 -4.75
C GLY A 126 -7.50 29.50 -3.26
N ALA A 127 -8.22 30.60 -2.98
CA ALA A 127 -8.36 31.14 -1.62
C ALA A 127 -8.94 30.14 -0.61
N GLU A 128 -9.94 29.35 -1.01
CA GLU A 128 -10.59 28.36 -0.16
C GLU A 128 -9.61 27.21 0.21
N ASN A 129 -8.83 26.74 -0.76
CA ASN A 129 -7.88 25.67 -0.53
C ASN A 129 -6.68 26.16 0.31
N VAL A 130 -6.25 27.40 0.14
CA VAL A 130 -5.22 28.04 0.97
C VAL A 130 -5.70 28.12 2.43
N ASP A 131 -6.93 28.56 2.66
CA ASP A 131 -7.51 28.60 4.00
C ASP A 131 -7.62 27.20 4.64
N PHE A 132 -8.06 26.21 3.87
CA PHE A 132 -8.06 24.81 4.30
C PHE A 132 -6.69 24.33 4.71
N LEU A 133 -5.65 24.56 3.88
CA LEU A 133 -4.28 24.08 4.15
C LEU A 133 -3.69 24.78 5.38
N ARG A 134 -3.98 26.07 5.59
CA ARG A 134 -3.57 26.82 6.80
C ARG A 134 -4.19 26.22 8.06
N LYS A 135 -5.50 25.93 8.04
CA LYS A 135 -6.19 25.27 9.14
C LYS A 135 -5.66 23.86 9.41
N ARG A 136 -5.38 23.11 8.32
CA ARG A 136 -4.77 21.78 8.43
C ARG A 136 -3.42 21.84 9.10
N HIS A 137 -2.54 22.74 8.68
CA HIS A 137 -1.24 22.92 9.31
C HIS A 137 -1.37 23.23 10.79
N ALA A 138 -2.22 24.22 11.16
CA ALA A 138 -2.45 24.59 12.56
C ALA A 138 -2.96 23.43 13.43
N ALA A 139 -3.75 22.52 12.86
CA ALA A 139 -4.22 21.32 13.57
C ALA A 139 -3.13 20.26 13.69
N LEU A 140 -2.37 19.98 12.62
CA LEU A 140 -1.34 18.94 12.61
C LEU A 140 -0.20 19.23 13.60
N VAL A 141 0.29 20.46 13.67
CA VAL A 141 1.43 20.84 14.56
C VAL A 141 1.13 20.68 16.05
N GLN A 142 -0.13 20.42 16.42
CA GLN A 142 -0.49 20.12 17.81
C GLN A 142 -0.07 18.70 18.23
N SER A 143 0.16 17.79 17.27
CA SER A 143 0.65 16.44 17.56
C SER A 143 2.16 16.34 17.37
N PRO A 144 2.89 15.68 18.28
CA PRO A 144 4.34 15.43 18.17
C PRO A 144 4.74 14.78 16.83
N LEU A 145 3.86 13.96 16.26
CA LEU A 145 4.10 13.27 14.97
C LEU A 145 4.26 14.22 13.79
N PHE A 146 3.78 15.46 13.90
CA PHE A 146 3.82 16.45 12.81
C PHE A 146 4.64 17.69 13.17
N GLN A 147 5.36 17.67 14.28
CA GLN A 147 6.31 18.74 14.60
C GLN A 147 7.37 18.86 13.51
N GLY A 148 7.72 20.10 13.16
CA GLY A 148 8.65 20.40 12.08
C GLY A 148 8.01 20.51 10.68
N ILE A 149 6.68 20.31 10.57
CA ILE A 149 5.99 20.62 9.31
C ILE A 149 5.94 22.15 9.11
N GLU A 150 6.46 22.61 7.99
CA GLU A 150 6.47 24.01 7.59
C GLU A 150 5.23 24.37 6.78
N TYR A 151 4.83 25.65 6.81
CA TYR A 151 3.76 26.22 5.99
C TYR A 151 4.19 27.53 5.38
N SER A 152 3.91 27.74 4.10
CA SER A 152 4.19 29.00 3.43
C SER A 152 3.12 29.35 2.39
N GLU A 153 2.88 30.66 2.25
CA GLU A 153 2.15 31.31 1.14
C GLU A 153 3.08 32.19 0.32
N ASP A 154 4.35 32.33 0.71
CA ASP A 154 5.34 33.14 0.02
C ASP A 154 5.80 32.46 -1.29
N PRO A 155 5.54 33.08 -2.47
CA PRO A 155 5.91 32.52 -3.76
C PRO A 155 7.41 32.29 -3.92
N GLU A 156 8.28 33.07 -3.29
CA GLU A 156 9.74 32.88 -3.38
C GLU A 156 10.15 31.62 -2.62
N GLN A 157 9.68 31.46 -1.39
CA GLN A 157 9.93 30.24 -0.62
C GLN A 157 9.36 28.99 -1.30
N LEU A 158 8.16 29.09 -1.89
CA LEU A 158 7.57 27.97 -2.64
C LEU A 158 8.37 27.64 -3.90
N ARG A 159 9.03 28.65 -4.53
CA ARG A 159 9.91 28.43 -5.68
C ARG A 159 11.20 27.69 -5.27
N GLU A 160 11.72 27.96 -4.08
CA GLU A 160 12.86 27.18 -3.53
C GLU A 160 12.46 25.74 -3.26
N TRP A 161 11.30 25.52 -2.64
CA TRP A 161 10.84 24.18 -2.28
C TRP A 161 10.48 23.32 -3.49
N MET A 162 9.83 23.91 -4.51
CA MET A 162 9.29 23.18 -5.67
C MET A 162 9.42 24.01 -6.96
N PRO A 163 10.64 24.19 -7.47
CA PRO A 163 10.92 25.10 -8.59
C PRO A 163 10.14 24.75 -9.86
N LEU A 164 9.89 23.46 -10.15
CA LEU A 164 9.10 23.07 -11.33
C LEU A 164 7.63 23.45 -11.20
N VAL A 165 7.05 23.28 -10.01
CA VAL A 165 5.63 23.56 -9.75
C VAL A 165 5.34 25.06 -9.81
N MET A 166 6.31 25.87 -9.41
CA MET A 166 6.18 27.35 -9.41
C MET A 166 6.62 28.01 -10.72
N ALA A 167 7.34 27.30 -11.58
CA ALA A 167 7.79 27.85 -12.87
C ALA A 167 6.60 28.16 -13.79
N GLY A 168 6.52 29.42 -14.28
CA GLY A 168 5.45 29.88 -15.18
C GLY A 168 4.06 30.00 -14.55
N ARG A 169 3.96 29.90 -13.22
CA ARG A 169 2.70 30.10 -12.50
C ARG A 169 2.37 31.61 -12.45
N ASP A 170 1.09 31.92 -12.59
CA ASP A 170 0.59 33.28 -12.47
C ASP A 170 0.99 33.89 -11.11
N PRO A 171 1.71 35.02 -11.07
CA PRO A 171 2.10 35.68 -9.83
C PRO A 171 0.92 36.13 -8.96
N ALA A 172 -0.26 36.36 -9.56
CA ALA A 172 -1.47 36.72 -8.84
C ALA A 172 -2.21 35.53 -8.24
N ALA A 173 -1.83 34.31 -8.58
CA ALA A 173 -2.47 33.09 -8.04
C ALA A 173 -2.19 32.96 -6.54
N LYS A 174 -3.27 32.86 -5.75
CA LYS A 174 -3.13 32.50 -4.34
C LYS A 174 -2.72 31.03 -4.22
N VAL A 175 -1.57 30.78 -3.65
CA VAL A 175 -0.98 29.46 -3.47
C VAL A 175 -0.51 29.26 -2.03
N ALA A 176 -0.48 28.02 -1.59
CA ALA A 176 0.16 27.64 -0.32
C ALA A 176 0.70 26.24 -0.41
N ALA A 177 1.72 25.96 0.40
CA ALA A 177 2.24 24.62 0.59
C ALA A 177 2.57 24.34 2.06
N THR A 178 2.58 23.04 2.39
CA THR A 178 3.27 22.53 3.57
C THR A 178 4.45 21.68 3.12
N ARG A 179 5.53 21.66 3.91
CA ARG A 179 6.71 20.84 3.70
C ARG A 179 7.09 20.10 4.97
N MET A 180 7.45 18.85 4.83
CA MET A 180 8.02 18.02 5.89
C MET A 180 9.23 17.28 5.35
N ASP A 181 10.40 17.58 5.91
CA ASP A 181 11.67 16.99 5.47
C ASP A 181 11.80 15.49 5.84
N LEU A 182 11.06 15.02 6.85
CA LEU A 182 11.08 13.62 7.25
C LEU A 182 10.31 12.67 6.29
N GLY A 183 9.93 13.17 5.11
CA GLY A 183 9.29 12.38 4.08
C GLY A 183 10.19 11.29 3.50
N THR A 184 9.60 10.22 2.97
CA THR A 184 10.34 9.11 2.37
C THR A 184 9.72 8.60 1.08
N ASP A 185 10.58 8.16 0.15
CA ASP A 185 10.20 7.27 -0.95
C ASP A 185 10.58 5.84 -0.60
N VAL A 186 9.66 4.90 -0.80
CA VAL A 186 9.87 3.47 -0.54
C VAL A 186 9.70 2.67 -1.82
N ASN A 187 10.73 1.96 -2.23
CA ASN A 187 10.64 0.93 -3.25
C ASN A 187 10.13 -0.37 -2.60
N PHE A 188 8.79 -0.49 -2.52
CA PHE A 188 8.16 -1.66 -1.90
C PHE A 188 8.50 -2.97 -2.61
N GLY A 189 8.82 -2.94 -3.90
CA GLY A 189 9.29 -4.10 -4.63
C GLY A 189 10.64 -4.61 -4.12
N SER A 190 11.61 -3.73 -3.95
CA SER A 190 12.92 -4.07 -3.39
C SER A 190 12.81 -4.53 -1.94
N LEU A 191 12.05 -3.81 -1.11
CA LEU A 191 11.79 -4.19 0.28
C LEU A 191 11.16 -5.60 0.38
N THR A 192 10.14 -5.88 -0.43
CA THR A 192 9.45 -7.18 -0.45
C THR A 192 10.40 -8.31 -0.83
N ARG A 193 11.18 -8.11 -1.90
CA ARG A 193 12.18 -9.10 -2.35
C ARG A 193 13.28 -9.30 -1.31
N GLY A 194 13.75 -8.23 -0.65
CA GLY A 194 14.71 -8.33 0.45
C GLY A 194 14.18 -9.15 1.62
N MET A 195 12.94 -8.91 2.05
CA MET A 195 12.31 -9.72 3.09
C MET A 195 12.14 -11.19 2.68
N PHE A 196 11.77 -11.48 1.44
CA PHE A 196 11.70 -12.88 0.97
C PHE A 196 13.07 -13.53 0.85
N TYR A 197 14.09 -12.78 0.49
CA TYR A 197 15.46 -13.29 0.53
C TYR A 197 15.86 -13.72 1.96
N LEU A 198 15.63 -12.86 2.96
CA LEU A 198 15.85 -13.21 4.36
C LEU A 198 14.99 -14.41 4.80
N LEU A 199 13.76 -14.49 4.35
CA LEU A 199 12.84 -15.57 4.70
C LEU A 199 13.29 -16.91 4.08
N GLN A 200 13.85 -16.90 2.87
CA GLN A 200 14.34 -18.09 2.17
C GLN A 200 15.52 -18.77 2.88
N GLU A 201 16.34 -17.99 3.57
CA GLU A 201 17.45 -18.48 4.35
C GLU A 201 17.04 -19.18 5.67
N LYS A 202 15.75 -19.04 6.05
CA LYS A 202 15.26 -19.62 7.31
C LYS A 202 14.83 -21.08 7.14
N PRO A 203 15.18 -21.96 8.10
CA PRO A 203 14.77 -23.38 8.06
C PRO A 203 13.24 -23.54 7.95
N GLY A 204 12.80 -24.52 7.18
CA GLY A 204 11.38 -24.87 7.05
C GLY A 204 10.57 -23.91 6.16
N VAL A 205 11.22 -23.06 5.39
CA VAL A 205 10.55 -22.18 4.43
C VAL A 205 10.73 -22.72 3.00
N THR A 206 9.63 -22.76 2.25
CA THR A 206 9.61 -23.25 0.87
C THR A 206 8.87 -22.26 -0.03
N PHE A 207 9.34 -22.07 -1.26
CA PHE A 207 8.74 -21.20 -2.25
C PHE A 207 8.30 -21.97 -3.49
N HIS A 208 7.11 -21.69 -3.99
CA HIS A 208 6.60 -22.18 -5.26
C HIS A 208 6.23 -21.00 -6.16
N PHE A 209 7.13 -20.58 -7.03
CA PHE A 209 6.88 -19.58 -8.06
C PHE A 209 6.28 -20.21 -9.31
N GLY A 210 5.47 -19.45 -10.06
CA GLY A 210 4.75 -19.95 -11.23
C GLY A 210 3.58 -20.88 -10.91
N TYR A 211 3.16 -20.96 -9.63
CA TYR A 211 2.05 -21.81 -9.18
C TYR A 211 0.82 -20.97 -8.84
N GLU A 212 -0.28 -21.26 -9.52
CA GLU A 212 -1.58 -20.62 -9.29
C GLU A 212 -2.46 -21.49 -8.39
N VAL A 213 -2.94 -20.92 -7.29
CA VAL A 213 -3.89 -21.56 -6.38
C VAL A 213 -5.28 -21.53 -7.02
N ASP A 214 -5.89 -22.67 -7.17
CA ASP A 214 -7.22 -22.84 -7.76
C ASP A 214 -8.29 -23.33 -6.78
N LYS A 215 -7.89 -23.86 -5.60
CA LYS A 215 -8.80 -24.39 -4.63
C LYS A 215 -8.27 -24.34 -3.21
N ILE A 216 -9.10 -23.87 -2.31
CA ILE A 216 -8.86 -23.85 -0.87
C ILE A 216 -10.06 -24.54 -0.23
N ARG A 217 -9.83 -25.56 0.58
CA ARG A 217 -10.90 -26.28 1.27
C ARG A 217 -10.51 -26.67 2.67
N ARG A 218 -11.42 -26.42 3.61
CA ARG A 218 -11.29 -26.94 4.97
C ARG A 218 -11.51 -28.46 4.99
N LYS A 219 -10.75 -29.14 5.83
CA LYS A 219 -10.85 -30.57 6.09
C LYS A 219 -11.51 -30.80 7.45
N ASP A 220 -12.01 -32.03 7.65
CA ASP A 220 -12.69 -32.41 8.87
C ASP A 220 -11.82 -32.37 10.13
N ASP A 221 -10.49 -32.46 9.95
CA ASP A 221 -9.48 -32.33 11.01
C ASP A 221 -9.11 -30.86 11.33
N GLY A 222 -9.82 -29.89 10.75
CA GLY A 222 -9.60 -28.47 10.96
C GLY A 222 -8.49 -27.85 10.10
N THR A 223 -7.70 -28.66 9.38
CA THR A 223 -6.68 -28.16 8.47
C THR A 223 -7.24 -27.68 7.13
N TRP A 224 -6.47 -26.92 6.39
CA TRP A 224 -6.78 -26.45 5.05
C TRP A 224 -6.03 -27.26 4.01
N ARG A 225 -6.74 -27.72 2.98
CA ARG A 225 -6.11 -28.22 1.76
C ARG A 225 -6.07 -27.12 0.72
N VAL A 226 -4.86 -26.72 0.31
CA VAL A 226 -4.60 -25.78 -0.77
C VAL A 226 -4.14 -26.58 -1.98
N ARG A 227 -4.82 -26.39 -3.11
CA ARG A 227 -4.42 -26.96 -4.39
C ARG A 227 -3.91 -25.85 -5.29
N ALA A 228 -2.75 -26.10 -5.88
CA ALA A 228 -2.15 -25.22 -6.86
C ALA A 228 -1.69 -26.01 -8.08
N HIS A 229 -1.50 -25.33 -9.21
CA HIS A 229 -0.89 -25.90 -10.39
C HIS A 229 0.15 -24.97 -10.97
N ASN A 230 1.23 -25.53 -11.48
CA ASN A 230 2.24 -24.79 -12.22
C ASN A 230 1.63 -24.30 -13.54
N ARG A 231 1.69 -23.02 -13.79
CA ARG A 231 1.06 -22.35 -14.95
C ARG A 231 1.69 -22.74 -16.29
N THR A 232 2.96 -23.15 -16.27
CA THR A 232 3.69 -23.53 -17.47
C THR A 232 3.59 -25.03 -17.75
N THR A 233 3.78 -25.88 -16.73
CA THR A 233 3.84 -27.34 -16.90
C THR A 233 2.49 -28.03 -16.64
N GLY A 234 1.53 -27.34 -15.99
CA GLY A 234 0.28 -27.93 -15.54
C GLY A 234 0.43 -28.89 -14.34
N GLN A 235 1.63 -29.05 -13.79
CA GLN A 235 1.90 -29.90 -12.63
C GLN A 235 1.06 -29.46 -11.45
N LYS A 236 0.31 -30.37 -10.86
CA LYS A 236 -0.53 -30.10 -9.68
C LYS A 236 0.23 -30.36 -8.39
N SER A 237 0.03 -29.46 -7.42
CA SER A 237 0.53 -29.56 -6.05
C SER A 237 -0.65 -29.51 -5.08
N LYS A 238 -0.54 -30.26 -3.98
CA LYS A 238 -1.54 -30.26 -2.89
C LYS A 238 -0.77 -30.07 -1.58
N LEU A 239 -1.15 -29.04 -0.84
CA LEU A 239 -0.59 -28.71 0.45
C LEU A 239 -1.66 -28.81 1.53
N ARG A 240 -1.26 -29.21 2.72
CA ARG A 240 -2.07 -29.20 3.92
C ARG A 240 -1.47 -28.22 4.92
N ALA A 241 -2.27 -27.28 5.44
CA ALA A 241 -1.81 -26.23 6.35
C ALA A 241 -2.74 -26.05 7.55
N ARG A 242 -2.18 -25.68 8.69
CA ARG A 242 -2.94 -25.26 9.87
C ARG A 242 -3.48 -23.82 9.71
N PHE A 243 -2.72 -22.96 9.09
CA PHE A 243 -3.08 -21.58 8.81
C PHE A 243 -2.85 -21.22 7.34
N VAL A 244 -3.77 -20.45 6.76
CA VAL A 244 -3.65 -19.93 5.39
C VAL A 244 -3.82 -18.42 5.40
N PHE A 245 -2.89 -17.71 4.80
CA PHE A 245 -3.03 -16.28 4.51
C PHE A 245 -3.20 -16.05 3.01
N ILE A 246 -4.25 -15.34 2.62
CA ILE A 246 -4.52 -14.96 1.23
C ILE A 246 -4.09 -13.50 1.03
N GLY A 247 -2.84 -13.32 0.60
CA GLY A 247 -2.18 -12.03 0.32
C GLY A 247 -1.99 -11.78 -1.17
N ALA A 248 -2.95 -12.21 -2.01
CA ALA A 248 -2.83 -12.21 -3.47
C ALA A 248 -3.24 -10.87 -4.13
N GLY A 249 -3.21 -9.76 -3.38
CA GLY A 249 -3.61 -8.44 -3.89
C GLY A 249 -5.03 -8.45 -4.48
N GLY A 250 -5.22 -7.99 -5.70
CA GLY A 250 -6.53 -8.06 -6.38
C GLY A 250 -7.08 -9.48 -6.54
N GLY A 251 -6.21 -10.49 -6.59
CA GLY A 251 -6.60 -11.91 -6.65
C GLY A 251 -7.12 -12.50 -5.34
N THR A 252 -7.05 -11.74 -4.24
CA THR A 252 -7.50 -12.22 -2.92
C THR A 252 -9.00 -12.49 -2.89
N LEU A 253 -9.82 -11.63 -3.46
CA LEU A 253 -11.29 -11.75 -3.37
C LEU A 253 -11.82 -13.08 -3.96
N PRO A 254 -11.45 -13.50 -5.19
CA PRO A 254 -11.89 -14.78 -5.72
C PRO A 254 -11.48 -15.98 -4.86
N LEU A 255 -10.27 -15.98 -4.30
CA LEU A 255 -9.76 -17.03 -3.43
C LEU A 255 -10.47 -17.06 -2.08
N LEU A 256 -10.74 -15.89 -1.49
CA LEU A 256 -11.52 -15.77 -0.27
C LEU A 256 -12.94 -16.34 -0.46
N LEU A 257 -13.63 -15.96 -1.54
CA LEU A 257 -14.95 -16.50 -1.86
C LEU A 257 -14.92 -18.02 -2.12
N ALA A 258 -13.82 -18.52 -2.71
CA ALA A 258 -13.63 -19.96 -2.96
C ALA A 258 -13.30 -20.77 -1.70
N SER A 259 -12.83 -20.13 -0.62
CA SER A 259 -12.55 -20.77 0.66
C SER A 259 -13.84 -21.27 1.34
N GLY A 260 -14.97 -20.59 1.08
CA GLY A 260 -16.28 -20.94 1.61
C GLY A 260 -16.46 -20.62 3.10
N ILE A 261 -15.63 -19.76 3.69
CA ILE A 261 -15.87 -19.30 5.07
C ILE A 261 -17.09 -18.37 5.11
N PRO A 262 -17.94 -18.48 6.14
CA PRO A 262 -19.15 -17.64 6.27
C PRO A 262 -18.83 -16.14 6.24
N GLU A 263 -17.70 -15.72 6.82
CA GLU A 263 -17.26 -14.35 6.90
C GLU A 263 -16.93 -13.75 5.52
N SER A 264 -16.83 -14.58 4.48
CA SER A 264 -16.61 -14.10 3.10
C SER A 264 -17.90 -13.67 2.38
N GLU A 265 -19.07 -13.96 2.96
CA GLU A 265 -20.34 -13.67 2.31
C GLU A 265 -20.62 -12.17 2.16
N GLY A 266 -21.10 -11.79 0.99
CA GLY A 266 -21.46 -10.40 0.69
C GLY A 266 -20.30 -9.51 0.28
N PHE A 267 -19.04 -10.03 0.27
CA PHE A 267 -17.91 -9.29 -0.27
C PHE A 267 -17.89 -9.31 -1.80
N GLY A 268 -17.61 -8.14 -2.38
CA GLY A 268 -17.41 -7.94 -3.80
C GLY A 268 -16.24 -7.01 -4.08
N GLY A 269 -15.87 -6.89 -5.34
CA GLY A 269 -14.77 -6.03 -5.77
C GLY A 269 -15.23 -4.92 -6.71
N PHE A 270 -14.63 -3.73 -6.55
CA PHE A 270 -14.74 -2.61 -7.47
C PHE A 270 -13.32 -2.31 -7.99
N PRO A 271 -12.96 -2.81 -9.18
CA PRO A 271 -11.60 -2.69 -9.68
C PRO A 271 -11.34 -1.31 -10.27
N VAL A 272 -10.15 -0.78 -9.96
CA VAL A 272 -9.67 0.51 -10.42
C VAL A 272 -8.26 0.33 -10.97
N SER A 273 -8.04 0.73 -12.23
CA SER A 273 -6.72 0.78 -12.84
C SER A 273 -6.01 2.09 -12.51
N GLY A 274 -4.69 2.08 -12.55
CA GLY A 274 -3.86 3.28 -12.42
C GLY A 274 -2.99 3.49 -13.65
N GLN A 275 -2.74 4.75 -13.96
CA GLN A 275 -1.77 5.17 -14.98
C GLN A 275 -0.98 6.36 -14.44
N TRP A 276 0.26 6.51 -14.89
CA TRP A 276 1.15 7.62 -14.59
C TRP A 276 1.63 8.30 -15.87
N LEU A 277 1.89 9.57 -15.80
CA LEU A 277 2.84 10.20 -16.71
C LEU A 277 4.22 10.08 -16.08
N LYS A 278 5.13 9.37 -16.75
CA LYS A 278 6.55 9.24 -16.41
C LYS A 278 7.34 10.28 -17.18
N CYS A 279 8.12 11.10 -16.49
CA CYS A 279 9.07 12.01 -17.12
C CYS A 279 10.23 11.19 -17.74
N VAL A 280 10.62 11.56 -18.95
CA VAL A 280 11.75 10.94 -19.68
C VAL A 280 12.90 11.92 -19.92
N ASN A 281 12.76 13.16 -19.46
CA ASN A 281 13.78 14.19 -19.59
C ASN A 281 14.62 14.30 -18.30
N PRO A 282 15.90 13.90 -18.31
CA PRO A 282 16.74 13.93 -17.11
C PRO A 282 16.86 15.32 -16.48
N VAL A 283 16.90 16.38 -17.30
CA VAL A 283 17.01 17.75 -16.80
C VAL A 283 15.77 18.16 -16.00
N VAL A 284 14.59 17.68 -16.39
CA VAL A 284 13.36 17.92 -15.66
C VAL A 284 13.34 17.10 -14.37
N ILE A 285 13.73 15.82 -14.44
CA ILE A 285 13.78 14.91 -13.29
C ILE A 285 14.66 15.48 -12.16
N GLU A 286 15.88 15.93 -12.49
CA GLU A 286 16.84 16.45 -11.50
C GLU A 286 16.37 17.74 -10.80
N ARG A 287 15.47 18.49 -11.41
CA ARG A 287 14.92 19.73 -10.84
C ARG A 287 13.80 19.53 -9.83
N HIS A 288 13.36 18.29 -9.62
CA HIS A 288 12.32 17.97 -8.64
C HIS A 288 12.81 16.92 -7.66
N GLN A 289 12.70 17.24 -6.36
CA GLN A 289 13.24 16.39 -5.29
C GLN A 289 12.26 16.27 -4.12
N ALA A 290 10.98 16.13 -4.42
CA ALA A 290 9.92 16.04 -3.42
C ALA A 290 8.78 15.14 -3.89
N LYS A 291 7.90 14.78 -2.97
CA LYS A 291 6.55 14.29 -3.29
C LYS A 291 5.57 15.42 -3.02
N VAL A 292 4.94 15.95 -4.07
CA VAL A 292 4.02 17.09 -3.99
C VAL A 292 2.60 16.64 -4.28
N TYR A 293 1.77 16.61 -3.25
CA TYR A 293 0.37 16.19 -3.30
C TYR A 293 -0.56 17.40 -3.38
N GLY A 294 -1.52 17.33 -4.26
CA GLY A 294 -2.57 18.32 -4.37
C GLY A 294 -3.84 17.96 -3.61
N LYS A 295 -4.86 18.77 -3.79
CA LYS A 295 -6.23 18.49 -3.32
C LYS A 295 -7.04 17.91 -4.48
N ALA A 296 -7.81 16.87 -4.22
CA ALA A 296 -8.73 16.33 -5.20
C ALA A 296 -9.73 17.41 -5.63
N SER A 297 -10.06 17.47 -6.92
CA SER A 297 -11.12 18.32 -7.40
C SER A 297 -12.44 17.96 -6.73
N VAL A 298 -13.32 18.94 -6.55
CA VAL A 298 -14.65 18.72 -5.94
C VAL A 298 -15.39 17.63 -6.71
N GLY A 299 -15.84 16.58 -6.01
CA GLY A 299 -16.52 15.43 -6.60
C GLY A 299 -15.62 14.32 -7.15
N SER A 300 -14.30 14.48 -7.11
CA SER A 300 -13.35 13.42 -7.47
C SER A 300 -13.16 12.45 -6.31
N PRO A 301 -12.98 11.14 -6.61
CA PRO A 301 -12.72 10.16 -5.56
C PRO A 301 -11.35 10.39 -4.90
N PRO A 302 -11.20 10.07 -3.61
CA PRO A 302 -9.95 10.27 -2.86
C PRO A 302 -8.71 9.66 -3.52
N MET A 303 -8.88 8.59 -4.30
CA MET A 303 -7.81 7.87 -4.99
C MET A 303 -7.28 8.56 -6.24
N SER A 304 -7.91 9.63 -6.69
CA SER A 304 -7.55 10.38 -7.90
C SER A 304 -6.89 11.72 -7.59
N VAL A 305 -6.37 11.89 -6.37
CA VAL A 305 -5.57 13.07 -6.02
C VAL A 305 -4.31 13.05 -6.87
N PRO A 306 -4.13 14.04 -7.77
CA PRO A 306 -2.91 14.12 -8.54
C PRO A 306 -1.75 14.50 -7.62
N HIS A 307 -0.58 13.92 -7.89
CA HIS A 307 0.66 14.27 -7.22
C HIS A 307 1.85 14.16 -8.17
N LEU A 308 2.88 14.92 -7.89
CA LEU A 308 4.14 14.90 -8.62
C LEU A 308 5.21 14.32 -7.69
N ASP A 309 5.69 13.13 -8.03
CA ASP A 309 6.53 12.35 -7.15
C ASP A 309 7.93 12.14 -7.72
N THR A 310 8.93 12.56 -6.99
CA THR A 310 10.25 11.97 -7.10
C THR A 310 10.21 10.55 -6.52
N ARG A 311 10.72 9.59 -7.29
CA ARG A 311 10.92 8.20 -6.91
C ARG A 311 12.39 7.84 -7.01
N VAL A 312 12.82 6.89 -6.17
CA VAL A 312 14.14 6.25 -6.33
C VAL A 312 13.91 4.77 -6.64
N ILE A 313 14.13 4.39 -7.90
CA ILE A 313 13.90 3.03 -8.38
C ILE A 313 15.20 2.49 -8.93
N ASN A 314 15.70 1.39 -8.34
CA ASN A 314 16.96 0.77 -8.73
C ASN A 314 18.16 1.75 -8.72
N GLY A 315 18.21 2.65 -7.73
CA GLY A 315 19.25 3.67 -7.58
C GLY A 315 19.13 4.87 -8.54
N GLN A 316 18.08 4.94 -9.36
CA GLN A 316 17.86 6.05 -10.29
C GLN A 316 16.67 6.90 -9.84
N ARG A 317 16.83 8.22 -9.98
CA ARG A 317 15.71 9.15 -9.81
C ARG A 317 14.76 9.05 -10.99
N GLU A 318 13.50 9.02 -10.68
CA GLU A 318 12.39 9.02 -11.60
C GLU A 318 11.39 10.09 -11.18
N LEU A 319 10.63 10.64 -12.11
CA LEU A 319 9.60 11.62 -11.82
C LEU A 319 8.28 11.17 -12.43
N LEU A 320 7.28 11.00 -11.58
CA LEU A 320 5.94 10.54 -11.95
C LEU A 320 4.90 11.60 -11.64
N PHE A 321 3.89 11.71 -12.49
CA PHE A 321 2.70 12.52 -12.23
C PHE A 321 1.43 11.70 -12.41
N GLY A 322 0.48 11.84 -11.49
CA GLY A 322 -0.80 11.14 -11.47
C GLY A 322 -1.22 10.80 -10.03
N PRO A 323 -1.94 9.71 -9.79
CA PRO A 323 -2.42 8.72 -10.75
C PRO A 323 -3.61 9.19 -11.58
N TYR A 324 -3.73 8.67 -12.79
CA TYR A 324 -4.97 8.71 -13.55
C TYR A 324 -5.70 7.40 -13.26
N ALA A 325 -6.71 7.48 -12.40
CA ALA A 325 -7.47 6.32 -11.99
C ALA A 325 -8.55 6.01 -13.05
N GLY A 326 -8.61 4.77 -13.53
CA GLY A 326 -9.57 4.36 -14.54
C GLY A 326 -10.38 3.14 -14.13
N PHE A 327 -11.51 2.90 -14.79
CA PHE A 327 -12.27 1.67 -14.61
C PHE A 327 -11.63 0.52 -15.38
N SER A 328 -11.55 -0.64 -14.75
CA SER A 328 -11.10 -1.89 -15.37
C SER A 328 -11.93 -3.04 -14.82
N THR A 329 -12.08 -4.14 -15.58
CA THR A 329 -12.65 -5.38 -15.04
C THR A 329 -11.59 -6.39 -14.60
N LYS A 330 -10.31 -6.07 -14.81
CA LYS A 330 -9.18 -6.85 -14.31
C LYS A 330 -8.94 -6.55 -12.82
N PHE A 331 -8.62 -7.55 -12.05
CA PHE A 331 -8.24 -7.42 -10.64
C PHE A 331 -6.73 -7.27 -10.44
N LEU A 332 -5.95 -7.77 -11.38
CA LEU A 332 -4.49 -7.71 -11.40
C LEU A 332 -4.00 -7.14 -12.74
N LYS A 333 -2.82 -6.55 -12.75
CA LYS A 333 -2.17 -6.05 -13.98
C LYS A 333 -2.02 -7.17 -15.02
N PHE A 334 -1.60 -8.34 -14.54
CA PHE A 334 -1.49 -9.58 -15.34
C PHE A 334 -2.72 -10.49 -15.17
N GLY A 335 -3.89 -9.91 -14.84
CA GLY A 335 -5.18 -10.60 -14.71
C GLY A 335 -5.98 -10.67 -15.99
N SER A 336 -7.23 -11.12 -15.87
CA SER A 336 -8.19 -11.28 -16.96
C SER A 336 -9.31 -10.25 -16.90
N PHE A 337 -9.85 -9.85 -18.03
CA PHE A 337 -11.09 -9.06 -18.09
C PHE A 337 -12.31 -9.81 -17.54
N LEU A 338 -12.19 -11.12 -17.33
CA LEU A 338 -13.21 -11.96 -16.69
C LEU A 338 -13.10 -11.99 -15.16
N ASP A 339 -12.12 -11.32 -14.55
CA ASP A 339 -11.93 -11.34 -13.08
C ASP A 339 -13.17 -10.79 -12.36
N LEU A 340 -13.67 -9.63 -12.76
CA LEU A 340 -14.87 -9.03 -12.16
C LEU A 340 -16.13 -9.88 -12.40
N PRO A 341 -16.51 -10.25 -13.65
CA PRO A 341 -17.66 -11.12 -13.87
C PRO A 341 -17.55 -12.47 -13.14
N GLY A 342 -16.37 -13.07 -13.13
CA GLY A 342 -16.10 -14.36 -12.46
C GLY A 342 -16.20 -14.30 -10.93
N SER A 343 -16.05 -13.13 -10.34
CA SER A 343 -16.17 -12.91 -8.89
C SER A 343 -17.62 -12.77 -8.40
N ILE A 344 -18.58 -12.62 -9.33
CA ILE A 344 -19.99 -12.45 -8.98
C ILE A 344 -20.58 -13.80 -8.53
N LYS A 345 -21.16 -13.82 -7.35
CA LYS A 345 -21.84 -14.96 -6.73
C LYS A 345 -23.24 -14.55 -6.28
N ALA A 346 -24.11 -15.50 -6.03
CA ALA A 346 -25.45 -15.24 -5.50
C ALA A 346 -25.39 -14.45 -4.16
N THR A 347 -24.38 -14.71 -3.33
CA THR A 347 -24.19 -14.08 -2.01
C THR A 347 -23.74 -12.62 -2.08
N ASN A 348 -23.04 -12.18 -3.16
CA ASN A 348 -22.54 -10.82 -3.30
C ASN A 348 -23.21 -9.98 -4.40
N LEU A 349 -24.07 -10.59 -5.23
CA LEU A 349 -24.73 -9.87 -6.33
C LEU A 349 -25.53 -8.66 -5.86
N LYS A 350 -26.35 -8.84 -4.82
CA LYS A 350 -27.19 -7.75 -4.27
C LYS A 350 -26.34 -6.60 -3.70
N PRO A 351 -25.35 -6.81 -2.82
CA PRO A 351 -24.45 -5.75 -2.36
C PRO A 351 -23.71 -5.05 -3.52
N MET A 352 -23.23 -5.79 -4.51
CA MET A 352 -22.52 -5.22 -5.65
C MET A 352 -23.43 -4.34 -6.52
N LEU A 353 -24.67 -4.74 -6.79
CA LEU A 353 -25.62 -3.94 -7.55
C LEU A 353 -25.97 -2.63 -6.81
N ILE A 354 -26.19 -2.71 -5.49
CA ILE A 354 -26.52 -1.55 -4.67
C ILE A 354 -25.33 -0.59 -4.60
N ALA A 355 -24.14 -1.09 -4.30
CA ALA A 355 -22.94 -0.27 -4.27
C ALA A 355 -22.62 0.33 -5.65
N GLY A 356 -22.80 -0.42 -6.73
CA GLY A 356 -22.63 0.07 -8.10
C GLY A 356 -23.61 1.20 -8.44
N ALA A 357 -24.90 1.05 -8.11
CA ALA A 357 -25.90 2.07 -8.35
C ALA A 357 -25.62 3.37 -7.57
N LYS A 358 -25.22 3.25 -6.28
CA LYS A 358 -24.85 4.40 -5.44
C LYS A 358 -23.60 5.12 -5.94
N ASN A 359 -22.69 4.41 -6.58
CA ASN A 359 -21.40 4.93 -7.06
C ASN A 359 -21.37 5.13 -8.59
N LEU A 360 -22.52 5.30 -9.24
CA LEU A 360 -22.60 5.60 -10.68
C LEU A 360 -21.79 6.85 -11.09
N PRO A 361 -21.79 7.96 -10.32
CA PRO A 361 -20.96 9.13 -10.63
C PRO A 361 -19.45 8.75 -10.65
N LEU A 362 -18.99 8.00 -9.65
CA LEU A 362 -17.61 7.47 -9.58
C LEU A 362 -17.29 6.59 -10.79
N THR A 363 -18.18 5.65 -11.13
CA THR A 363 -17.98 4.76 -12.28
C THR A 363 -17.87 5.55 -13.60
N ARG A 364 -18.74 6.54 -13.80
CA ARG A 364 -18.67 7.43 -14.97
C ARG A 364 -17.37 8.23 -15.00
N TYR A 365 -16.96 8.78 -13.86
CA TYR A 365 -15.69 9.49 -13.74
C TYR A 365 -14.52 8.58 -14.17
N LEU A 366 -14.42 7.37 -13.63
CA LEU A 366 -13.35 6.41 -13.96
C LEU A 366 -13.36 5.98 -15.44
N ILE A 367 -14.54 5.83 -16.04
CA ILE A 367 -14.67 5.56 -17.50
C ILE A 367 -14.15 6.75 -18.30
N ASN A 368 -14.48 7.97 -17.91
CA ASN A 368 -14.01 9.17 -18.59
C ASN A 368 -12.48 9.32 -18.46
N GLN A 369 -11.90 8.97 -17.31
CA GLN A 369 -10.44 8.98 -17.12
C GLN A 369 -9.72 8.01 -18.08
N VAL A 370 -10.27 6.81 -18.34
CA VAL A 370 -9.70 5.87 -19.32
C VAL A 370 -9.74 6.43 -20.75
N ARG A 371 -10.75 7.26 -21.04
CA ARG A 371 -10.96 7.85 -22.37
C ARG A 371 -10.17 9.13 -22.61
N GLN A 372 -9.46 9.65 -21.59
CA GLN A 372 -8.65 10.86 -21.76
C GLN A 372 -7.63 10.73 -22.88
N SER A 373 -7.54 11.76 -23.69
CA SER A 373 -6.50 11.90 -24.72
C SER A 373 -5.14 12.25 -24.06
N PRO A 374 -4.04 12.11 -24.79
CA PRO A 374 -2.75 12.62 -24.34
C PRO A 374 -2.77 14.14 -24.01
N GLN A 375 -3.58 14.90 -24.73
CA GLN A 375 -3.76 16.34 -24.53
C GLN A 375 -4.49 16.64 -23.20
N ASP A 376 -5.52 15.86 -22.86
CA ASP A 376 -6.25 16.03 -21.59
C ASP A 376 -5.33 15.75 -20.39
N ARG A 377 -4.51 14.69 -20.48
CA ARG A 377 -3.54 14.36 -19.44
C ARG A 377 -2.45 15.42 -19.30
N LEU A 378 -1.98 15.97 -20.42
CA LEU A 378 -1.02 17.07 -20.41
C LEU A 378 -1.63 18.35 -19.82
N ALA A 379 -2.90 18.63 -20.09
CA ALA A 379 -3.60 19.76 -19.48
C ALA A 379 -3.68 19.61 -17.95
N ALA A 380 -4.04 18.42 -17.46
CA ALA A 380 -4.04 18.12 -16.02
C ALA A 380 -2.64 18.24 -15.39
N LEU A 381 -1.60 17.78 -16.09
CA LEU A 381 -0.21 17.98 -15.64
C LEU A 381 0.14 19.47 -15.55
N ARG A 382 -0.30 20.29 -16.51
CA ARG A 382 -0.01 21.74 -16.56
C ARG A 382 -0.70 22.54 -15.44
N GLU A 383 -1.70 21.99 -14.79
CA GLU A 383 -2.22 22.60 -13.55
C GLU A 383 -1.16 22.58 -12.43
N TYR A 384 -0.28 21.57 -12.41
CA TYR A 384 0.84 21.44 -11.48
C TYR A 384 2.13 22.03 -12.02
N LEU A 385 2.47 21.71 -13.27
CA LEU A 385 3.66 22.17 -13.98
C LEU A 385 3.24 23.00 -15.18
N PRO A 386 3.01 24.31 -15.04
CA PRO A 386 2.53 25.13 -16.16
C PRO A 386 3.41 25.07 -17.41
N THR A 387 4.71 24.84 -17.24
CA THR A 387 5.71 24.75 -18.32
C THR A 387 5.94 23.34 -18.87
N ALA A 388 5.10 22.35 -18.50
CA ALA A 388 5.26 20.97 -18.97
C ALA A 388 5.14 20.86 -20.49
N ARG A 389 6.05 20.11 -21.12
CA ARG A 389 6.12 19.84 -22.56
C ARG A 389 5.76 18.39 -22.83
N ALA A 390 4.95 18.14 -23.84
CA ALA A 390 4.42 16.79 -24.13
C ALA A 390 5.53 15.75 -24.38
N GLU A 391 6.61 16.16 -25.04
CA GLU A 391 7.73 15.28 -25.39
C GLU A 391 8.51 14.77 -24.18
N ASP A 392 8.41 15.45 -23.03
CA ASP A 392 9.11 15.07 -21.80
C ASP A 392 8.37 13.95 -21.01
N TRP A 393 7.18 13.55 -21.43
CA TRP A 393 6.33 12.64 -20.64
C TRP A 393 5.79 11.48 -21.45
N LYS A 394 5.83 10.28 -20.85
CA LYS A 394 5.25 9.06 -21.40
C LYS A 394 4.23 8.45 -20.46
N LEU A 395 3.19 7.84 -21.03
CA LEU A 395 2.17 7.14 -20.26
C LEU A 395 2.70 5.77 -19.83
N GLU A 396 2.62 5.48 -18.53
CA GLU A 396 2.95 4.19 -17.92
C GLU A 396 1.71 3.59 -17.25
N VAL A 397 1.52 2.28 -17.44
CA VAL A 397 0.43 1.54 -16.81
C VAL A 397 0.89 1.07 -15.43
N ALA A 398 0.22 1.57 -14.40
CA ALA A 398 0.44 1.16 -13.00
C ALA A 398 -0.29 -0.15 -12.65
N GLY A 399 -0.29 -0.47 -11.38
CA GLY A 399 -1.01 -1.63 -10.85
C GLY A 399 -2.54 -1.48 -10.88
N GLN A 400 -3.22 -2.58 -10.58
CA GLN A 400 -4.66 -2.63 -10.36
C GLN A 400 -4.95 -2.54 -8.87
N ARG A 401 -6.08 -1.92 -8.52
CA ARG A 401 -6.63 -1.89 -7.16
C ARG A 401 -8.04 -2.47 -7.20
N VAL A 402 -8.37 -3.28 -6.22
CA VAL A 402 -9.74 -3.77 -6.05
C VAL A 402 -10.26 -3.20 -4.75
N GLN A 403 -11.11 -2.19 -4.85
CA GLN A 403 -11.80 -1.63 -3.69
C GLN A 403 -12.85 -2.61 -3.20
N VAL A 404 -13.07 -2.62 -1.91
CA VAL A 404 -13.93 -3.58 -1.26
C VAL A 404 -15.39 -3.12 -1.33
N ILE A 405 -16.27 -3.99 -1.85
CA ILE A 405 -17.70 -3.87 -1.64
C ILE A 405 -18.08 -4.87 -0.55
N LYS A 406 -18.82 -4.43 0.45
CA LYS A 406 -19.35 -5.31 1.48
C LYS A 406 -20.84 -5.09 1.72
N LYS A 407 -21.49 -6.15 2.21
CA LYS A 407 -22.87 -6.06 2.67
C LYS A 407 -22.94 -5.15 3.90
N ASP A 408 -23.90 -4.26 3.90
CA ASP A 408 -24.24 -3.40 5.03
C ASP A 408 -25.71 -3.60 5.38
N GLU A 409 -26.02 -3.74 6.67
CA GLU A 409 -27.39 -4.03 7.11
C GLU A 409 -28.38 -2.90 6.81
N LYS A 410 -27.92 -1.64 6.89
CA LYS A 410 -28.76 -0.46 6.66
C LYS A 410 -28.79 -0.05 5.21
N GLN A 411 -27.66 -0.13 4.54
CA GLN A 411 -27.47 0.39 3.19
C GLN A 411 -27.51 -0.69 2.11
N GLY A 412 -27.54 -1.96 2.47
CA GLY A 412 -27.58 -3.12 1.58
C GLY A 412 -26.24 -3.46 0.93
N GLY A 413 -25.46 -2.45 0.51
CA GLY A 413 -24.12 -2.58 -0.04
C GLY A 413 -23.39 -1.25 0.01
N VAL A 414 -22.13 -1.28 0.43
CA VAL A 414 -21.25 -0.11 0.54
C VAL A 414 -19.91 -0.37 -0.14
N LEU A 415 -19.33 0.69 -0.69
CA LEU A 415 -17.98 0.69 -1.23
C LEU A 415 -17.04 1.26 -0.15
N GLU A 416 -16.08 0.45 0.29
CA GLU A 416 -15.10 0.83 1.30
C GLU A 416 -13.77 1.20 0.66
N PHE A 417 -13.13 2.23 1.22
CA PHE A 417 -11.80 2.68 0.82
C PHE A 417 -10.80 2.36 1.93
N GLY A 418 -9.71 1.71 1.56
CA GLY A 418 -8.68 1.27 2.50
C GLY A 418 -8.46 -0.24 2.46
N THR A 419 -8.01 -0.81 3.57
CA THR A 419 -7.76 -2.24 3.74
C THR A 419 -8.81 -2.87 4.64
N GLU A 420 -9.25 -4.06 4.28
CA GLU A 420 -10.22 -4.87 5.06
C GLU A 420 -9.62 -6.26 5.31
N MET A 421 -9.51 -6.62 6.59
CA MET A 421 -9.03 -7.94 6.99
C MET A 421 -10.22 -8.86 7.30
N VAL A 422 -10.35 -9.93 6.52
CA VAL A 422 -11.38 -10.97 6.69
C VAL A 422 -10.70 -12.23 7.17
N SER A 423 -11.20 -12.84 8.26
CA SER A 423 -10.68 -14.09 8.79
C SER A 423 -11.81 -14.98 9.25
N ALA A 424 -11.64 -16.31 9.16
CA ALA A 424 -12.55 -17.25 9.79
C ALA A 424 -12.60 -17.02 11.31
N ALA A 425 -13.74 -17.31 11.92
CA ALA A 425 -13.96 -17.12 13.35
C ALA A 425 -12.95 -17.86 14.24
N ASP A 426 -12.41 -18.99 13.76
CA ASP A 426 -11.39 -19.78 14.46
C ASP A 426 -9.95 -19.33 14.18
N GLY A 427 -9.75 -18.28 13.39
CA GLY A 427 -8.43 -17.75 13.06
C GLY A 427 -7.61 -18.60 12.11
N SER A 428 -8.12 -19.72 11.56
CA SER A 428 -7.34 -20.66 10.75
C SER A 428 -7.06 -20.21 9.30
N ILE A 429 -7.77 -19.21 8.81
CA ILE A 429 -7.55 -18.56 7.52
C ILE A 429 -7.81 -17.06 7.63
N ALA A 430 -7.00 -16.28 6.97
CA ALA A 430 -7.19 -14.84 6.85
C ALA A 430 -6.88 -14.34 5.43
N ALA A 431 -7.51 -13.25 5.06
CA ALA A 431 -7.35 -12.59 3.78
C ALA A 431 -7.29 -11.06 3.97
N LEU A 432 -6.50 -10.38 3.15
CA LEU A 432 -6.46 -8.92 3.12
C LEU A 432 -7.02 -8.42 1.78
N LEU A 433 -8.10 -7.66 1.86
CA LEU A 433 -8.75 -7.00 0.73
C LEU A 433 -8.46 -5.50 0.74
N GLY A 434 -8.66 -4.81 -0.38
CA GLY A 434 -8.59 -3.37 -0.48
C GLY A 434 -7.24 -2.83 -0.93
N ALA A 435 -6.97 -1.56 -0.61
CA ALA A 435 -5.85 -0.80 -1.15
C ALA A 435 -5.19 0.14 -0.12
N SER A 436 -4.39 1.08 -0.62
CA SER A 436 -3.60 2.08 0.13
C SER A 436 -4.30 2.66 1.37
N PRO A 437 -3.55 2.90 2.48
CA PRO A 437 -2.08 2.98 2.56
C PRO A 437 -1.37 1.66 2.89
N GLY A 438 -1.97 0.52 2.61
CA GLY A 438 -1.57 -0.81 3.04
C GLY A 438 -0.06 -1.12 3.07
N ALA A 439 0.68 -0.82 2.00
CA ALA A 439 2.11 -1.18 1.94
C ALA A 439 2.95 -0.47 3.01
N SER A 440 2.73 0.82 3.25
CA SER A 440 3.43 1.59 4.28
C SER A 440 3.09 1.15 5.71
N THR A 441 1.89 0.61 5.90
CA THR A 441 1.36 0.18 7.20
C THR A 441 1.31 -1.34 7.34
N ALA A 442 2.01 -2.06 6.47
CA ALA A 442 1.95 -3.52 6.38
C ALA A 442 2.30 -4.21 7.71
N VAL A 443 3.25 -3.67 8.46
CA VAL A 443 3.68 -4.25 9.74
C VAL A 443 2.56 -4.18 10.77
N SER A 444 1.94 -3.02 10.96
CA SER A 444 0.81 -2.85 11.89
C SER A 444 -0.38 -3.73 11.50
N ILE A 445 -0.68 -3.84 10.20
CA ILE A 445 -1.76 -4.71 9.69
C ILE A 445 -1.45 -6.17 10.00
N MET A 446 -0.22 -6.64 9.75
CA MET A 446 0.16 -8.03 9.99
C MET A 446 0.26 -8.37 11.47
N ILE A 447 0.67 -7.44 12.34
CA ILE A 447 0.60 -7.60 13.79
C ILE A 447 -0.85 -7.78 14.24
N SER A 448 -1.76 -6.93 13.76
CA SER A 448 -3.20 -7.07 14.08
C SER A 448 -3.77 -8.40 13.59
N LEU A 449 -3.31 -8.90 12.44
CA LEU A 449 -3.67 -10.21 11.92
C LEU A 449 -3.15 -11.32 12.84
N ILE A 450 -1.89 -11.24 13.27
CA ILE A 450 -1.29 -12.22 14.18
C ILE A 450 -2.05 -12.25 15.51
N GLN A 451 -2.35 -11.09 16.09
CA GLN A 451 -3.13 -10.99 17.33
C GLN A 451 -4.53 -11.61 17.19
N LYS A 452 -5.16 -11.46 16.03
CA LYS A 452 -6.49 -12.01 15.75
C LYS A 452 -6.48 -13.51 15.48
N CYS A 453 -5.50 -14.01 14.72
CA CYS A 453 -5.45 -15.40 14.27
C CYS A 453 -4.66 -16.33 15.20
N PHE A 454 -3.79 -15.78 16.03
CA PHE A 454 -2.94 -16.49 17.00
C PHE A 454 -3.07 -15.88 18.41
N PRO A 455 -4.30 -15.69 18.95
CA PRO A 455 -4.52 -14.90 20.15
C PRO A 455 -3.79 -15.42 21.39
N ALA A 456 -3.72 -16.73 21.56
CA ALA A 456 -3.03 -17.34 22.70
C ALA A 456 -1.52 -17.13 22.64
N GLN A 457 -0.91 -17.33 21.46
CA GLN A 457 0.53 -17.12 21.24
C GLN A 457 0.87 -15.64 21.30
N ALA A 458 0.06 -14.77 20.67
CA ALA A 458 0.27 -13.34 20.69
C ALA A 458 0.21 -12.74 22.12
N ALA A 459 -0.54 -13.35 23.02
CA ALA A 459 -0.60 -12.96 24.41
C ALA A 459 0.50 -13.57 25.29
N SER A 460 1.30 -14.51 24.77
CA SER A 460 2.36 -15.15 25.55
C SER A 460 3.50 -14.18 25.87
N PRO A 461 4.17 -14.33 27.04
CA PRO A 461 5.30 -13.49 27.41
C PRO A 461 6.44 -13.49 26.38
N GLU A 462 6.68 -14.64 25.74
CA GLU A 462 7.72 -14.82 24.72
C GLU A 462 7.45 -13.96 23.50
N TRP A 463 6.22 -14.04 22.95
CA TRP A 463 5.87 -13.25 21.76
C TRP A 463 5.74 -11.76 22.09
N GLN A 464 5.23 -11.42 23.27
CA GLN A 464 5.18 -10.03 23.73
C GLN A 464 6.58 -9.41 23.87
N THR A 465 7.55 -10.16 24.40
CA THR A 465 8.95 -9.73 24.46
C THR A 465 9.52 -9.55 23.06
N ARG A 466 9.32 -10.54 22.19
CA ARG A 466 9.83 -10.48 20.81
C ARG A 466 9.23 -9.34 20.01
N PHE A 467 7.93 -9.03 20.18
CA PHE A 467 7.32 -7.86 19.57
C PHE A 467 8.00 -6.56 19.99
N ARG A 468 8.37 -6.40 21.28
CA ARG A 468 9.07 -5.20 21.76
C ARG A 468 10.52 -5.13 21.29
N GLU A 469 11.18 -6.25 21.07
CA GLU A 469 12.51 -6.28 20.45
C GLU A 469 12.47 -5.81 19.00
N MET A 470 11.48 -6.27 18.23
CA MET A 470 11.29 -5.87 16.83
C MET A 470 10.76 -4.45 16.67
N ILE A 471 9.95 -4.00 17.61
CA ILE A 471 9.22 -2.73 17.58
C ILE A 471 9.23 -2.15 18.98
N PRO A 472 10.23 -1.37 19.36
CA PRO A 472 10.37 -0.82 20.71
C PRO A 472 9.14 -0.08 21.25
N THR A 473 8.35 0.54 20.37
CA THR A 473 7.10 1.23 20.75
C THR A 473 5.86 0.31 20.77
N PHE A 474 6.02 -1.01 20.66
CA PHE A 474 4.90 -1.93 20.67
C PHE A 474 4.04 -1.80 21.92
N GLY A 475 2.74 -1.53 21.72
CA GLY A 475 1.78 -1.29 22.81
C GLY A 475 1.80 0.12 23.39
N GLN A 476 2.55 1.05 22.79
CA GLN A 476 2.62 2.45 23.20
C GLN A 476 2.11 3.36 22.08
N SER A 477 1.46 4.48 22.42
CA SER A 477 1.10 5.53 21.46
C SER A 477 2.22 6.55 21.34
N LEU A 478 2.49 6.97 20.12
CA LEU A 478 3.40 8.07 19.79
C LEU A 478 2.69 9.43 19.76
N ALA A 479 1.35 9.43 19.67
CA ALA A 479 0.56 10.63 19.42
C ALA A 479 0.73 11.72 20.47
N ASP A 480 0.96 11.33 21.74
CA ASP A 480 1.01 12.22 22.88
C ASP A 480 2.37 12.18 23.60
N ASN A 481 3.38 11.55 22.98
CA ASN A 481 4.70 11.38 23.60
C ASN A 481 5.83 11.91 22.70
N PRO A 482 6.18 13.20 22.80
CA PRO A 482 7.20 13.81 21.94
C PRO A 482 8.59 13.20 22.11
N GLU A 483 8.98 12.84 23.35
CA GLU A 483 10.29 12.22 23.61
C GLU A 483 10.40 10.85 22.93
N LEU A 484 9.34 10.05 22.99
CA LEU A 484 9.29 8.74 22.34
C LEU A 484 9.31 8.85 20.81
N VAL A 485 8.62 9.86 20.25
CA VAL A 485 8.67 10.17 18.81
C VAL A 485 10.09 10.52 18.40
N GLU A 486 10.75 11.41 19.13
CA GLU A 486 12.12 11.84 18.83
C GLU A 486 13.11 10.68 18.90
N GLN A 487 13.09 9.90 19.98
CA GLN A 487 13.94 8.72 20.16
C GLN A 487 13.73 7.71 19.04
N THR A 488 12.47 7.39 18.70
CA THR A 488 12.12 6.45 17.65
C THR A 488 12.64 6.91 16.28
N ARG A 489 12.42 8.18 15.95
CA ARG A 489 12.85 8.75 14.66
C ARG A 489 14.36 8.87 14.55
N ASN A 490 15.05 9.28 15.62
CA ASN A 490 16.51 9.36 15.63
C ASN A 490 17.12 7.97 15.37
N HIS A 491 16.63 6.93 16.06
CA HIS A 491 17.09 5.57 15.85
C HIS A 491 16.78 5.06 14.43
N THR A 492 15.53 5.13 14.02
CA THR A 492 15.14 4.61 12.69
C THR A 492 15.77 5.39 11.55
N SER A 493 15.96 6.71 11.68
CA SER A 493 16.63 7.52 10.66
C SER A 493 18.13 7.21 10.57
N ALA A 494 18.78 6.93 11.69
CA ALA A 494 20.19 6.53 11.68
C ALA A 494 20.38 5.16 11.01
N VAL A 495 19.57 4.16 11.41
CA VAL A 495 19.69 2.78 10.89
C VAL A 495 19.25 2.69 9.42
N LEU A 496 18.19 3.41 9.04
CA LEU A 496 17.67 3.41 7.67
C LEU A 496 18.32 4.49 6.78
N GLU A 497 19.39 5.13 7.23
CA GLU A 497 20.18 6.12 6.47
C GLU A 497 19.32 7.26 5.89
N LEU A 498 18.34 7.74 6.65
CA LEU A 498 17.38 8.77 6.25
C LEU A 498 17.81 10.19 6.60
N SER A 499 19.10 10.44 6.84
CA SER A 499 19.61 11.79 7.09
C SER A 499 19.62 12.63 5.80
N VAL A 500 19.36 13.93 5.94
CA VAL A 500 19.31 14.92 4.83
C VAL A 500 20.58 14.92 3.96
N ASN A 501 21.70 14.39 4.47
CA ASN A 501 23.01 14.37 3.82
C ASN A 501 23.45 12.98 3.35
N ALA A 502 22.61 11.97 3.37
CA ALA A 502 22.98 10.66 2.83
C ALA A 502 23.13 10.76 1.30
N PRO A 503 24.28 10.41 0.70
CA PRO A 503 24.42 10.40 -0.75
C PRO A 503 23.43 9.40 -1.34
N LEU A 504 22.65 9.81 -2.32
CA LEU A 504 21.79 8.92 -3.09
C LEU A 504 22.71 7.90 -3.78
N GLY A 505 22.57 6.65 -3.41
CA GLY A 505 23.39 5.49 -3.66
C GLY A 505 24.40 5.56 -4.82
N SER A 506 25.64 5.31 -4.48
CA SER A 506 26.70 4.90 -5.41
C SER A 506 26.47 3.45 -5.85
#